data_be4c05f4bf85c192a1cebffdd67545f2
#
_entry.id   be4c05f4bf85c192a1cebffdd67545f2
#
_cell.length_a   1.000
_cell.length_b   1.000
_cell.length_c   1.000
_cell.angle_alpha   90.00
_cell.angle_beta   90.00
_cell.angle_gamma   90.00
#
_symmetry.space_group_name_H-M   'P 1'
#
loop_
_entity.id
_entity.type
_entity.pdbx_description
1 polymer ?
#
loop_
_entity_poly.entity_id
_entity_poly.type
_entity_poly.pdbx_seq_one_letter_code
_entity_poly.pdbx_strand_id
1 'polypeptide(L)'
;MPSSPHDLPPLFFSFFLVQFATDFYRALVNITSGIMLPLTTADLLAHAIVGLVLENLDMERLVREVGQAVAQRILGNNESVDDVARELHEKLLLRNESTKKVVIESIYRDSDEARHNVEVFSQATGIALARPHLRRVRFSHPTDAYYL
;
A
#
# COMPACT_ATOMS: atom_id res chain seq x y z
N MET A 1 -3.44 -5.01 -41.91
CA MET A 1 -2.28 -5.88 -41.55
C MET A 1 -1.72 -5.28 -40.26
N PRO A 2 -1.61 -6.02 -39.17
CA PRO A 2 -1.01 -5.47 -37.96
C PRO A 2 0.49 -5.30 -38.19
N SER A 3 0.99 -4.08 -38.04
CA SER A 3 2.40 -3.73 -38.04
C SER A 3 3.16 -4.54 -36.99
N SER A 4 4.36 -4.98 -37.38
CA SER A 4 5.28 -5.74 -36.52
C SER A 4 5.54 -5.02 -35.19
N PRO A 5 5.74 -5.72 -34.08
CA PRO A 5 6.05 -5.10 -32.77
C PRO A 5 7.37 -4.31 -32.75
N HIS A 6 8.14 -4.33 -33.83
CA HIS A 6 9.40 -3.58 -33.98
C HIS A 6 9.21 -2.13 -34.48
N ASP A 7 7.99 -1.74 -34.91
CA ASP A 7 7.72 -0.40 -35.46
C ASP A 7 7.25 0.63 -34.39
N LEU A 8 7.21 0.26 -33.12
CA LEU A 8 6.85 1.18 -32.05
C LEU A 8 8.08 2.03 -31.68
N PRO A 9 7.93 3.38 -31.55
CA PRO A 9 9.04 4.23 -31.13
C PRO A 9 9.55 3.82 -29.75
N PRO A 10 10.88 3.96 -29.49
CA PRO A 10 11.51 3.50 -28.25
C PRO A 10 10.88 4.08 -26.96
N LEU A 11 10.26 5.25 -27.03
CA LEU A 11 9.49 5.86 -25.94
C LEU A 11 8.27 5.01 -25.53
N PHE A 12 7.57 4.38 -26.48
CA PHE A 12 6.43 3.52 -26.16
C PHE A 12 6.86 2.23 -25.45
N PHE A 13 8.01 1.68 -25.85
CA PHE A 13 8.52 0.45 -25.22
C PHE A 13 8.95 0.70 -23.76
N SER A 14 9.61 1.83 -23.50
CA SER A 14 10.01 2.24 -22.17
C SER A 14 8.80 2.46 -21.25
N PHE A 15 7.74 3.05 -21.77
CA PHE A 15 6.51 3.32 -21.05
C PHE A 15 5.80 2.04 -20.57
N PHE A 16 5.70 1.02 -21.43
CA PHE A 16 5.09 -0.25 -21.05
C PHE A 16 5.90 -1.00 -19.98
N LEU A 17 7.22 -0.91 -20.01
CA LEU A 17 8.07 -1.51 -18.98
C LEU A 17 7.85 -0.86 -17.61
N VAL A 18 7.70 0.45 -17.57
CA VAL A 18 7.43 1.20 -16.33
C VAL A 18 6.09 0.78 -15.74
N GLN A 19 5.05 0.62 -16.55
CA GLN A 19 3.73 0.22 -16.07
C GLN A 19 3.74 -1.18 -15.44
N PHE A 20 4.30 -2.18 -16.11
CA PHE A 20 4.39 -3.52 -15.54
C PHE A 20 5.25 -3.55 -14.28
N ALA A 21 6.30 -2.73 -14.20
CA ALA A 21 7.07 -2.57 -12.97
C ALA A 21 6.22 -2.01 -11.84
N THR A 22 5.40 -0.99 -12.12
CA THR A 22 4.47 -0.41 -11.13
C THR A 22 3.47 -1.45 -10.63
N ASP A 23 2.83 -2.21 -11.53
CA ASP A 23 1.87 -3.26 -11.17
C ASP A 23 2.53 -4.35 -10.32
N PHE A 24 3.77 -4.72 -10.65
CA PHE A 24 4.56 -5.66 -9.85
C PHE A 24 4.83 -5.15 -8.44
N TYR A 25 5.29 -3.90 -8.29
CA TYR A 25 5.54 -3.32 -6.98
C TYR A 25 4.26 -3.13 -6.17
N ARG A 26 3.13 -2.80 -6.79
CA ARG A 26 1.82 -2.77 -6.13
C ARG A 26 1.41 -4.15 -5.62
N ALA A 27 1.63 -5.22 -6.39
CA ALA A 27 1.39 -6.58 -5.93
C ALA A 27 2.27 -6.92 -4.72
N LEU A 28 3.56 -6.57 -4.77
CA LEU A 28 4.49 -6.78 -3.66
C LEU A 28 4.03 -6.06 -2.39
N VAL A 29 3.61 -4.81 -2.50
CA VAL A 29 3.04 -4.02 -1.39
C VAL A 29 1.81 -4.69 -0.79
N ASN A 30 0.90 -5.19 -1.63
CA ASN A 30 -0.30 -5.89 -1.16
C ASN A 30 0.03 -7.17 -0.39
N ILE A 31 1.01 -7.95 -0.87
CA ILE A 31 1.42 -9.21 -0.21
C ILE A 31 2.14 -8.94 1.11
N THR A 32 3.00 -7.92 1.15
CA THR A 32 3.84 -7.62 2.30
C THR A 32 3.21 -6.65 3.30
N SER A 33 2.02 -6.13 3.01
CA SER A 33 1.41 -4.99 3.73
C SER A 33 2.36 -3.79 3.84
N GLY A 34 3.23 -3.63 2.84
CA GLY A 34 4.19 -2.54 2.76
C GLY A 34 3.57 -1.23 2.27
N ILE A 35 4.43 -0.27 1.99
CA ILE A 35 4.03 1.04 1.46
C ILE A 35 4.84 1.32 0.20
N MET A 36 4.17 1.81 -0.84
CA MET A 36 4.82 2.26 -2.07
C MET A 36 4.88 3.78 -2.09
N LEU A 37 6.10 4.30 -2.17
CA LEU A 37 6.35 5.73 -2.22
C LEU A 37 6.75 6.14 -3.64
N PRO A 38 6.08 7.11 -4.25
CA PRO A 38 6.58 7.75 -5.46
C PRO A 38 7.78 8.63 -5.10
N LEU A 39 8.98 8.23 -5.48
CA LEU A 39 10.21 8.94 -5.15
C LEU A 39 10.43 10.11 -6.13
N THR A 40 9.60 11.13 -6.04
CA THR A 40 9.70 12.33 -6.89
C THR A 40 10.72 13.35 -6.37
N THR A 41 10.91 13.38 -5.04
CA THR A 41 11.88 14.27 -4.37
C THR A 41 12.48 13.62 -3.13
N ALA A 42 13.71 13.99 -2.78
CA ALA A 42 14.38 13.51 -1.56
C ALA A 42 13.63 13.94 -0.28
N ASP A 43 13.01 15.12 -0.30
CA ASP A 43 12.26 15.65 0.85
C ASP A 43 11.05 14.78 1.16
N LEU A 44 10.35 14.27 0.14
CA LEU A 44 9.21 13.36 0.33
C LEU A 44 9.63 12.09 1.07
N LEU A 45 10.80 11.54 0.73
CA LEU A 45 11.35 10.37 1.41
C LEU A 45 11.64 10.66 2.88
N ALA A 46 12.28 11.80 3.18
CA ALA A 46 12.59 12.20 4.55
C ALA A 46 11.31 12.35 5.39
N HIS A 47 10.31 13.05 4.87
CA HIS A 47 9.02 13.21 5.55
C HIS A 47 8.29 11.88 5.77
N ALA A 48 8.34 10.98 4.79
CA ALA A 48 7.75 9.65 4.90
C ALA A 48 8.44 8.81 5.99
N ILE A 49 9.77 8.80 6.03
CA ILE A 49 10.53 8.07 7.07
C ILE A 49 10.19 8.61 8.47
N VAL A 50 10.21 9.93 8.65
CA VAL A 50 9.88 10.55 9.94
C VAL A 50 8.44 10.26 10.33
N GLY A 51 7.50 10.37 9.38
CA GLY A 51 6.08 10.09 9.62
C GLY A 51 5.84 8.64 10.04
N LEU A 52 6.46 7.68 9.36
CA LEU A 52 6.33 6.25 9.67
C LEU A 52 6.96 5.90 11.04
N VAL A 53 8.08 6.53 11.40
CA VAL A 53 8.67 6.35 12.73
C VAL A 53 7.74 6.87 13.81
N LEU A 54 7.16 8.05 13.62
CA LEU A 54 6.21 8.63 14.58
C LEU A 54 4.93 7.78 14.71
N GLU A 55 4.40 7.29 13.59
CA GLU A 55 3.24 6.37 13.59
C GLU A 55 3.55 5.10 14.41
N ASN A 56 4.73 4.51 14.21
CA ASN A 56 5.14 3.30 14.93
C ASN A 56 5.29 3.55 16.44
N LEU A 57 5.92 4.67 16.83
CA LEU A 57 6.09 5.03 18.24
C LEU A 57 4.75 5.28 18.92
N ASP A 58 3.80 5.95 18.27
CA ASP A 58 2.45 6.17 18.81
C ASP A 58 1.70 4.84 18.98
N MET A 59 1.82 3.93 18.01
CA MET A 59 1.21 2.60 18.08
C MET A 59 1.81 1.76 19.21
N GLU A 60 3.14 1.73 19.35
CA GLU A 60 3.82 1.00 20.44
C GLU A 60 3.41 1.52 21.81
N ARG A 61 3.29 2.84 21.97
CA ARG A 61 2.81 3.46 23.21
C ARG A 61 1.39 2.99 23.53
N LEU A 62 0.47 3.08 22.57
CA LEU A 62 -0.92 2.69 22.74
C LEU A 62 -1.05 1.19 23.08
N VAL A 63 -0.35 0.33 22.36
CA VAL A 63 -0.35 -1.12 22.61
C VAL A 63 0.18 -1.44 24.01
N ARG A 64 1.20 -0.72 24.47
CA ARG A 64 1.73 -0.91 25.83
C ARG A 64 0.75 -0.49 26.91
N GLU A 65 0.12 0.69 26.77
CA GLU A 65 -0.88 1.19 27.72
C GLU A 65 -2.10 0.27 27.80
N VAL A 66 -2.67 -0.07 26.64
CA VAL A 66 -3.83 -0.97 26.56
C VAL A 66 -3.48 -2.36 27.05
N GLY A 67 -2.34 -2.90 26.63
CA GLY A 67 -1.88 -4.23 27.03
C GLY A 67 -1.68 -4.37 28.54
N GLN A 68 -1.11 -3.35 29.19
CA GLN A 68 -0.96 -3.33 30.65
C GLN A 68 -2.32 -3.30 31.35
N ALA A 69 -3.25 -2.45 30.90
CA ALA A 69 -4.59 -2.36 31.48
C ALA A 69 -5.37 -3.67 31.30
N VAL A 70 -5.29 -4.30 30.14
CA VAL A 70 -5.90 -5.60 29.85
C VAL A 70 -5.32 -6.69 30.75
N ALA A 71 -3.99 -6.80 30.82
CA ALA A 71 -3.33 -7.82 31.64
C ALA A 71 -3.71 -7.68 33.14
N GLN A 72 -3.70 -6.47 33.69
CA GLN A 72 -4.06 -6.24 35.07
C GLN A 72 -5.51 -6.60 35.37
N ARG A 73 -6.45 -6.27 34.51
CA ARG A 73 -7.88 -6.46 34.74
C ARG A 73 -8.34 -7.89 34.49
N ILE A 74 -7.87 -8.49 33.39
CA ILE A 74 -8.27 -9.86 33.04
C ILE A 74 -7.52 -10.88 33.89
N LEU A 75 -6.18 -10.78 33.98
CA LEU A 75 -5.38 -11.75 34.71
C LEU A 75 -5.34 -11.49 36.21
N GLY A 76 -5.38 -10.22 36.65
CA GLY A 76 -5.36 -9.83 38.05
C GLY A 76 -6.71 -9.88 38.72
N ASN A 77 -7.76 -9.34 38.09
CA ASN A 77 -9.09 -9.17 38.66
C ASN A 77 -10.11 -10.18 38.10
N ASN A 78 -9.74 -11.00 37.14
CA ASN A 78 -10.62 -11.98 36.49
C ASN A 78 -11.88 -11.35 35.86
N GLU A 79 -11.74 -10.12 35.32
CA GLU A 79 -12.83 -9.41 34.65
C GLU A 79 -13.10 -9.98 33.24
N SER A 80 -14.33 -9.78 32.75
CA SER A 80 -14.71 -10.19 31.43
C SER A 80 -13.93 -9.43 30.34
N VAL A 81 -13.43 -10.14 29.34
CA VAL A 81 -12.70 -9.54 28.20
C VAL A 81 -13.55 -8.50 27.48
N ASP A 82 -14.83 -8.77 27.26
CA ASP A 82 -15.75 -7.89 26.55
C ASP A 82 -16.03 -6.58 27.32
N ASP A 83 -16.14 -6.66 28.62
CA ASP A 83 -16.36 -5.48 29.49
C ASP A 83 -15.11 -4.60 29.52
N VAL A 84 -13.94 -5.22 29.67
CA VAL A 84 -12.64 -4.51 29.63
C VAL A 84 -12.43 -3.85 28.27
N ALA A 85 -12.72 -4.54 27.17
CA ALA A 85 -12.56 -4.01 25.82
C ALA A 85 -13.49 -2.81 25.58
N ARG A 86 -14.77 -2.91 25.99
CA ARG A 86 -15.74 -1.83 25.85
C ARG A 86 -15.33 -0.59 26.64
N GLU A 87 -14.96 -0.74 27.89
CA GLU A 87 -14.57 0.38 28.74
C GLU A 87 -13.27 1.05 28.25
N LEU A 88 -12.28 0.27 27.81
CA LEU A 88 -11.06 0.82 27.26
C LEU A 88 -11.32 1.58 25.94
N HIS A 89 -12.22 1.06 25.11
CA HIS A 89 -12.64 1.75 23.89
C HIS A 89 -13.30 3.09 24.20
N GLU A 90 -14.24 3.14 25.14
CA GLU A 90 -14.88 4.37 25.57
C GLU A 90 -13.86 5.38 26.16
N LYS A 91 -12.92 4.92 26.96
CA LYS A 91 -11.86 5.78 27.52
C LYS A 91 -10.96 6.37 26.45
N LEU A 92 -10.59 5.59 25.42
CA LEU A 92 -9.78 6.06 24.31
C LEU A 92 -10.53 7.09 23.47
N LEU A 93 -11.84 6.88 23.24
CA LEU A 93 -12.71 7.85 22.56
C LEU A 93 -12.82 9.17 23.34
N LEU A 94 -13.02 9.11 24.65
CA LEU A 94 -13.13 10.30 25.51
C LEU A 94 -11.83 11.11 25.56
N ARG A 95 -10.68 10.45 25.49
CA ARG A 95 -9.37 11.12 25.42
C ARG A 95 -9.09 11.74 24.05
N ASN A 96 -9.95 11.48 23.06
CA ASN A 96 -9.72 11.84 21.66
C ASN A 96 -8.33 11.37 21.16
N GLU A 97 -7.87 10.22 21.68
CA GLU A 97 -6.62 9.64 21.27
C GLU A 97 -6.77 9.02 19.88
N SER A 98 -6.03 9.57 18.94
CA SER A 98 -5.91 9.03 17.60
C SER A 98 -4.44 8.76 17.31
N THR A 99 -4.16 7.61 16.74
CA THR A 99 -2.83 7.34 16.19
C THR A 99 -2.64 8.14 14.92
N LYS A 100 -1.48 8.77 14.78
CA LYS A 100 -1.11 9.42 13.52
C LYS A 100 -0.91 8.34 12.47
N LYS A 101 -1.53 8.52 11.31
CA LYS A 101 -1.35 7.64 10.18
C LYS A 101 -0.74 8.40 9.02
N VAL A 102 0.32 7.87 8.43
CA VAL A 102 0.88 8.40 7.21
C VAL A 102 -0.02 8.00 6.04
N VAL A 103 -0.63 8.99 5.40
CA VAL A 103 -1.41 8.79 4.19
C VAL A 103 -0.56 9.21 3.00
N ILE A 104 -0.31 8.26 2.12
CA ILE A 104 0.45 8.48 0.88
C ILE A 104 -0.54 8.45 -0.26
N GLU A 105 -0.66 9.57 -0.95
CA GLU A 105 -1.51 9.67 -2.12
C GLU A 105 -0.87 8.91 -3.29
N SER A 106 -1.62 7.97 -3.87
CA SER A 106 -1.15 7.22 -5.02
C SER A 106 -1.22 8.08 -6.26
N ILE A 107 -0.06 8.30 -6.89
CA ILE A 107 0.03 8.96 -8.20
C ILE A 107 -0.24 8.02 -9.37
N TYR A 108 -0.38 6.73 -9.10
CA TYR A 108 -0.56 5.72 -10.13
C TYR A 108 -2.03 5.53 -10.49
N ARG A 109 -2.30 5.45 -11.78
CA ARG A 109 -3.65 5.24 -12.29
C ARG A 109 -4.15 3.83 -11.96
N ASP A 110 -5.34 3.73 -11.41
CA ASP A 110 -6.00 2.47 -11.13
C ASP A 110 -6.92 2.11 -12.29
N SER A 111 -6.44 1.27 -13.23
CA SER A 111 -7.22 0.74 -14.34
C SER A 111 -7.58 -0.73 -14.11
N ASP A 112 -8.56 -1.25 -14.85
CA ASP A 112 -8.93 -2.67 -14.79
C ASP A 112 -7.77 -3.59 -15.18
N GLU A 113 -6.96 -3.18 -16.15
CA GLU A 113 -5.76 -3.90 -16.55
C GLU A 113 -4.70 -3.88 -15.45
N ALA A 114 -4.48 -2.73 -14.80
CA ALA A 114 -3.54 -2.63 -13.68
C ALA A 114 -3.97 -3.52 -12.51
N ARG A 115 -5.25 -3.51 -12.14
CA ARG A 115 -5.79 -4.41 -11.10
C ARG A 115 -5.61 -5.87 -11.46
N HIS A 116 -5.92 -6.24 -12.70
CA HIS A 116 -5.68 -7.60 -13.19
C HIS A 116 -4.20 -7.99 -13.11
N ASN A 117 -3.29 -7.11 -13.53
CA ASN A 117 -1.84 -7.38 -13.48
C ASN A 117 -1.35 -7.54 -12.04
N VAL A 118 -1.82 -6.71 -11.12
CA VAL A 118 -1.51 -6.83 -9.69
C VAL A 118 -1.96 -8.18 -9.15
N GLU A 119 -3.15 -8.65 -9.52
CA GLU A 119 -3.64 -9.97 -9.11
C GLU A 119 -2.80 -11.11 -9.69
N VAL A 120 -2.46 -11.04 -10.98
CA VAL A 120 -1.57 -12.01 -11.65
C VAL A 120 -0.21 -12.08 -10.93
N PHE A 121 0.41 -10.96 -10.63
CA PHE A 121 1.68 -10.93 -9.90
C PHE A 121 1.56 -11.44 -8.45
N SER A 122 0.43 -11.21 -7.82
CA SER A 122 0.18 -11.68 -6.44
C SER A 122 0.05 -13.20 -6.34
N GLN A 123 -0.43 -13.84 -7.39
CA GLN A 123 -0.67 -15.29 -7.44
C GLN A 123 0.47 -16.08 -8.08
N ALA A 124 1.29 -15.43 -8.90
CA ALA A 124 2.36 -16.10 -9.63
C ALA A 124 3.54 -16.42 -8.74
N THR A 125 4.07 -17.64 -8.86
CA THR A 125 5.29 -18.08 -8.15
C THR A 125 6.58 -17.57 -8.80
N GLY A 126 6.48 -16.84 -9.91
CA GLY A 126 7.63 -16.23 -10.58
C GLY A 126 7.22 -15.38 -11.79
N ILE A 127 8.09 -14.41 -12.15
CA ILE A 127 7.85 -13.46 -13.23
C ILE A 127 7.62 -14.14 -14.58
N ALA A 128 8.34 -15.24 -14.84
CA ALA A 128 8.20 -16.00 -16.09
C ALA A 128 6.79 -16.56 -16.27
N LEU A 129 6.14 -16.99 -15.17
CA LEU A 129 4.80 -17.54 -15.18
C LEU A 129 3.73 -16.42 -15.23
N ALA A 130 4.01 -15.26 -14.66
CA ALA A 130 3.11 -14.10 -14.73
C ALA A 130 3.01 -13.52 -16.15
N ARG A 131 4.14 -13.44 -16.85
CA ARG A 131 4.31 -12.73 -18.12
C ARG A 131 3.25 -13.00 -19.20
N PRO A 132 2.82 -14.24 -19.49
CA PRO A 132 1.82 -14.52 -20.54
C PRO A 132 0.41 -14.03 -20.17
N HIS A 133 0.15 -13.75 -18.89
CA HIS A 133 -1.16 -13.34 -18.38
C HIS A 133 -1.31 -11.83 -18.18
N LEU A 134 -0.23 -11.06 -18.36
CA LEU A 134 -0.25 -9.62 -18.18
C LEU A 134 -0.99 -8.91 -19.30
N ARG A 135 -1.77 -7.92 -18.93
CA ARG A 135 -2.54 -7.07 -19.85
C ARG A 135 -1.88 -5.71 -20.01
N ARG A 136 -1.86 -5.20 -21.26
CA ARG A 136 -1.40 -3.85 -21.54
C ARG A 136 -2.54 -2.87 -21.32
N VAL A 137 -2.28 -1.75 -20.63
CA VAL A 137 -3.26 -0.65 -20.53
C VAL A 137 -3.46 -0.06 -21.93
N ARG A 138 -4.72 0.08 -22.30
CA ARG A 138 -5.11 0.77 -23.52
C ARG A 138 -5.37 2.24 -23.16
N PHE A 139 -4.60 3.13 -23.77
CA PHE A 139 -4.86 4.57 -23.65
C PHE A 139 -5.92 4.95 -24.66
N SER A 140 -7.01 5.53 -24.16
CA SER A 140 -8.08 6.03 -25.02
C SER A 140 -7.73 7.35 -25.70
N HIS A 141 -6.75 8.10 -25.14
CA HIS A 141 -6.28 9.37 -25.70
C HIS A 141 -4.76 9.55 -25.52
N PRO A 142 -4.07 10.25 -26.49
CA PRO A 142 -2.64 10.57 -26.38
C PRO A 142 -2.28 11.42 -25.15
N THR A 143 -3.20 12.22 -24.66
CA THR A 143 -3.04 13.06 -23.45
C THR A 143 -2.94 12.23 -22.16
N ASP A 144 -3.46 11.02 -22.14
CA ASP A 144 -3.42 10.16 -20.96
C ASP A 144 -2.00 9.65 -20.63
N ALA A 145 -1.06 9.79 -21.58
CA ALA A 145 0.33 9.37 -21.44
C ALA A 145 1.21 10.33 -20.62
N TYR A 146 0.74 11.54 -20.32
CA TYR A 146 1.53 12.59 -19.65
C TYR A 146 1.33 12.64 -18.13
N TYR A 147 0.45 11.83 -17.56
CA TYR A 147 0.12 11.83 -16.14
C TYR A 147 0.60 10.56 -15.40
N LEU A 148 1.66 9.94 -15.90
CA LEU A 148 2.28 8.76 -15.27
C LEU A 148 3.70 9.03 -14.84
#